data_b42ddc6651a74fb9e8ed01d5d4daf7a8
#
_entry.id   b42ddc6651a74fb9e8ed01d5d4daf7a8
#
_cell.length_a   1.000
_cell.length_b   1.000
_cell.length_c   1.000
_cell.angle_alpha   90.00
_cell.angle_beta   90.00
_cell.angle_gamma   90.00
#
_symmetry.space_group_name_H-M   'P 1'
#
loop_
_entity.id
_entity.type
_entity.pdbx_description
1 polymer ?
#
loop_
_entity_poly.entity_id
_entity_poly.type
_entity_poly.pdbx_seq_one_letter_code
_entity_poly.pdbx_strand_id
1 'polypeptide(L)'
;MTVVAEQHEQTRARFPDHEGFVERDGVRVFYEVYGDAPTTFLLFPTSPISHSRLWKAQVPYLSRHFRVVTFDPRGNGRSDRPTAAEAYSWWEYVADGRAVLEASGADRAILGGLCDGGGWALMLAATHPPAANHRQ
;
A
#
# COMPACT_ATOMS: atom_id res chain seq x y z
N MET A 1 37.63 28.72 3.77
CA MET A 1 37.31 27.30 3.47
C MET A 1 35.80 27.20 3.29
N THR A 2 35.37 27.04 2.07
CA THR A 2 33.92 26.91 1.77
C THR A 2 33.54 25.46 2.01
N VAL A 3 32.74 25.21 3.03
CA VAL A 3 32.15 23.90 3.21
C VAL A 3 31.04 23.79 2.17
N VAL A 4 31.30 23.04 1.11
CA VAL A 4 30.25 22.62 0.18
C VAL A 4 29.42 21.60 0.95
N ALA A 5 28.21 22.00 1.38
CA ALA A 5 27.26 21.03 1.90
C ALA A 5 27.05 19.97 0.81
N GLU A 6 27.37 18.72 1.12
CA GLU A 6 26.98 17.61 0.24
C GLU A 6 25.47 17.68 0.04
N GLN A 7 25.08 18.08 -1.17
CA GLN A 7 23.69 17.99 -1.56
C GLN A 7 23.39 16.51 -1.75
N HIS A 8 22.82 15.89 -0.73
CA HIS A 8 22.27 14.55 -0.88
C HIS A 8 21.16 14.62 -1.94
N GLU A 9 21.39 13.93 -3.04
CA GLU A 9 20.41 13.83 -4.11
C GLU A 9 19.10 13.27 -3.53
N GLN A 10 18.00 13.98 -3.79
CA GLN A 10 16.70 13.52 -3.35
C GLN A 10 16.29 12.28 -4.16
N THR A 11 16.32 11.13 -3.54
CA THR A 11 16.02 9.84 -4.19
C THR A 11 14.54 9.55 -4.32
N ARG A 12 13.68 10.34 -3.67
CA ARG A 12 12.22 10.18 -3.67
C ARG A 12 11.54 11.53 -3.82
N ALA A 13 10.44 11.56 -4.59
CA ALA A 13 9.61 12.76 -4.74
C ALA A 13 8.93 13.17 -3.41
N ARG A 14 8.57 12.19 -2.60
CA ARG A 14 8.08 12.35 -1.24
C ARG A 14 8.48 11.15 -0.39
N PHE A 15 8.88 11.41 0.84
CA PHE A 15 9.10 10.36 1.84
C PHE A 15 7.79 10.07 2.60
N PRO A 16 7.59 8.83 3.07
CA PRO A 16 6.43 8.49 3.87
C PRO A 16 6.48 9.19 5.24
N ASP A 17 5.30 9.49 5.78
CA ASP A 17 5.16 9.97 7.16
C ASP A 17 5.26 8.81 8.16
N HIS A 18 4.79 7.62 7.77
CA HIS A 18 4.91 6.38 8.53
C HIS A 18 5.24 5.22 7.62
N GLU A 19 5.94 4.25 8.16
CA GLU A 19 6.20 2.97 7.51
C GLU A 19 6.17 1.85 8.53
N GLY A 20 5.91 0.64 8.08
CA GLY A 20 5.86 -0.51 8.96
C GLY A 20 5.67 -1.82 8.22
N PHE A 21 5.53 -2.86 9.01
CA PHE A 21 5.21 -4.20 8.53
C PHE A 21 3.91 -4.68 9.18
N VAL A 22 3.12 -5.38 8.41
CA VAL A 22 2.03 -6.20 8.93
C VAL A 22 2.35 -7.66 8.64
N GLU A 23 2.16 -8.51 9.65
CA GLU A 23 2.39 -9.95 9.51
C GLU A 23 1.08 -10.69 9.38
N ARG A 24 1.01 -11.58 8.40
CA ARG A 24 -0.11 -12.47 8.19
C ARG A 24 0.41 -13.86 7.83
N ASP A 25 0.06 -14.83 8.66
CA ASP A 25 0.47 -16.25 8.50
C ASP A 25 2.00 -16.41 8.30
N GLY A 26 2.79 -15.66 9.08
CA GLY A 26 4.25 -15.72 9.03
C GLY A 26 4.91 -14.92 7.89
N VAL A 27 4.12 -14.22 7.07
CA VAL A 27 4.62 -13.37 5.98
C VAL A 27 4.46 -11.91 6.36
N ARG A 28 5.56 -11.16 6.40
CA ARG A 28 5.56 -9.73 6.67
C ARG A 28 5.44 -8.95 5.37
N VAL A 29 4.50 -8.03 5.34
CA VAL A 29 4.25 -7.13 4.22
C VAL A 29 4.59 -5.71 4.64
N PHE A 30 5.47 -5.07 3.87
CA PHE A 30 5.90 -3.70 4.12
C PHE A 30 4.90 -2.71 3.53
N TYR A 31 4.56 -1.67 4.32
CA TYR A 31 3.68 -0.60 3.86
C TYR A 31 4.19 0.79 4.26
N GLU A 32 3.74 1.78 3.53
CA GLU A 32 4.04 3.19 3.76
C GLU A 32 2.76 4.01 3.79
N VAL A 33 2.75 5.05 4.61
CA VAL A 33 1.62 5.98 4.77
C VAL A 33 2.08 7.40 4.49
N TYR A 34 1.32 8.12 3.67
CA TYR A 34 1.60 9.50 3.27
C TYR A 34 0.38 10.37 3.55
N GLY A 35 0.61 11.49 4.25
CA GLY A 35 -0.45 12.44 4.59
C GLY A 35 -1.31 12.00 5.76
N ASP A 36 -2.26 12.86 6.11
CA ASP A 36 -3.11 12.73 7.30
C ASP A 36 -4.58 13.11 7.04
N ALA A 37 -4.95 13.24 5.77
CA ALA A 37 -6.33 13.55 5.40
C ALA A 37 -7.32 12.52 5.94
N PRO A 38 -8.59 12.89 6.18
CA PRO A 38 -9.58 11.99 6.78
C PRO A 38 -9.91 10.77 5.93
N THR A 39 -9.80 10.90 4.60
CA THR A 39 -10.11 9.81 3.67
C THR A 39 -8.83 9.08 3.28
N THR A 40 -8.79 7.77 3.51
CA THR A 40 -7.69 6.91 3.12
C THR A 40 -7.85 6.42 1.69
N PHE A 41 -6.75 6.42 0.95
CA PHE A 41 -6.64 5.85 -0.39
C PHE A 41 -5.58 4.74 -0.35
N LEU A 42 -6.00 3.50 -0.52
CA LEU A 42 -5.09 2.35 -0.60
C LEU A 42 -4.76 2.07 -2.08
N LEU A 43 -3.48 2.18 -2.41
CA LEU A 43 -2.95 1.83 -3.72
C LEU A 43 -2.35 0.42 -3.67
N PHE A 44 -2.97 -0.49 -4.41
CA PHE A 44 -2.41 -1.83 -4.61
C PHE A 44 -1.19 -1.79 -5.52
N PRO A 45 -0.19 -2.67 -5.31
CA PRO A 45 0.86 -2.89 -6.30
C PRO A 45 0.24 -3.25 -7.65
N THR A 46 0.90 -2.92 -8.75
CA THR A 46 0.35 -3.17 -10.10
C THR A 46 0.47 -4.62 -10.52
N SER A 47 1.41 -5.35 -9.92
CA SER A 47 1.67 -6.76 -10.19
C SER A 47 2.54 -7.37 -9.09
N PRO A 48 2.69 -8.70 -9.03
CA PRO A 48 3.59 -9.35 -8.08
C PRO A 48 5.06 -8.93 -8.21
N ILE A 49 5.46 -8.43 -9.36
CA ILE A 49 6.85 -8.04 -9.65
C ILE A 49 7.11 -6.54 -9.53
N SER A 50 6.12 -5.77 -9.09
CA SER A 50 6.22 -4.32 -8.94
C SER A 50 6.04 -3.92 -7.49
N HIS A 51 7.02 -3.24 -6.90
CA HIS A 51 6.89 -2.70 -5.55
C HIS A 51 6.22 -1.32 -5.54
N SER A 52 5.90 -0.84 -4.34
CA SER A 52 5.11 0.38 -4.10
C SER A 52 5.69 1.66 -4.74
N ARG A 53 6.99 1.72 -4.96
CA ARG A 53 7.63 2.90 -5.55
C ARG A 53 7.27 3.15 -7.02
N LEU A 54 6.56 2.23 -7.64
CA LEU A 54 5.93 2.48 -8.92
C LEU A 54 4.97 3.67 -8.87
N TRP A 55 4.37 3.93 -7.71
CA TRP A 55 3.44 5.03 -7.46
C TRP A 55 4.12 6.37 -7.13
N LYS A 56 5.44 6.48 -7.32
CA LYS A 56 6.22 7.67 -6.97
C LYS A 56 5.71 8.98 -7.57
N ALA A 57 5.09 8.92 -8.74
CA ALA A 57 4.55 10.11 -9.40
C ALA A 57 3.14 10.49 -8.91
N GLN A 58 2.35 9.51 -8.48
CA GLN A 58 0.98 9.72 -8.01
C GLN A 58 0.89 10.10 -6.54
N VAL A 59 1.78 9.54 -5.72
CA VAL A 59 1.77 9.75 -4.26
C VAL A 59 1.85 11.24 -3.87
N PRO A 60 2.74 12.07 -4.41
CA PRO A 60 2.82 13.48 -4.02
C PRO A 60 1.53 14.26 -4.29
N TYR A 61 0.86 13.98 -5.39
CA TYR A 61 -0.41 14.61 -5.73
C TYR A 61 -1.55 14.10 -4.85
N LEU A 62 -1.73 12.77 -4.79
CA LEU A 62 -2.82 12.16 -4.03
C LEU A 62 -2.75 12.48 -2.55
N SER A 63 -1.56 12.55 -1.98
CA SER A 63 -1.37 12.85 -0.56
C SER A 63 -1.71 14.28 -0.14
N ARG A 64 -1.97 15.18 -1.10
CA ARG A 64 -2.57 16.49 -0.82
C ARG A 64 -4.05 16.39 -0.43
N HIS A 65 -4.72 15.36 -0.89
CA HIS A 65 -6.18 15.20 -0.78
C HIS A 65 -6.58 14.00 0.06
N PHE A 66 -5.72 13.00 0.13
CA PHE A 66 -5.97 11.72 0.78
C PHE A 66 -4.83 11.35 1.71
N ARG A 67 -5.13 10.51 2.68
CA ARG A 67 -4.13 9.74 3.38
C ARG A 67 -3.82 8.52 2.52
N VAL A 68 -2.67 8.52 1.86
CA VAL A 68 -2.30 7.48 0.90
C VAL A 68 -1.55 6.36 1.59
N VAL A 69 -1.97 5.13 1.35
CA VAL A 69 -1.31 3.92 1.82
C VAL A 69 -0.86 3.10 0.62
N THR A 70 0.40 2.73 0.62
CA THR A 70 1.00 1.84 -0.38
C THR A 70 1.67 0.66 0.30
N PHE A 71 1.83 -0.45 -0.39
CA PHE A 71 2.56 -1.60 0.16
C PHE A 71 3.31 -2.35 -0.94
N ASP A 72 4.37 -3.01 -0.53
CA ASP A 72 5.11 -3.91 -1.41
C ASP A 72 4.42 -5.27 -1.41
N PRO A 73 4.20 -5.88 -2.59
CA PRO A 73 3.56 -7.19 -2.63
C PRO A 73 4.48 -8.24 -2.00
N ARG A 74 3.90 -9.28 -1.42
CA ARG A 74 4.67 -10.44 -0.99
C ARG A 74 5.56 -10.93 -2.14
N GLY A 75 6.79 -11.29 -1.83
CA GLY A 75 7.78 -11.71 -2.81
C GLY A 75 8.54 -10.57 -3.48
N ASN A 76 8.27 -9.31 -3.14
CA ASN A 76 8.95 -8.17 -3.75
C ASN A 76 9.23 -7.04 -2.75
N GLY A 77 10.07 -6.11 -3.15
CA GLY A 77 10.42 -4.94 -2.36
C GLY A 77 10.99 -5.32 -0.99
N ARG A 78 10.45 -4.71 0.05
CA ARG A 78 10.82 -4.96 1.45
C ARG A 78 9.96 -6.02 2.13
N SER A 79 8.96 -6.53 1.44
CA SER A 79 8.12 -7.63 1.96
C SER A 79 8.85 -8.97 1.94
N ASP A 80 8.40 -9.90 2.79
CA ASP A 80 8.94 -11.25 2.82
C ASP A 80 8.71 -12.00 1.51
N ARG A 81 9.57 -12.97 1.25
CA ARG A 81 9.56 -13.81 0.06
C ARG A 81 9.29 -15.27 0.41
N PRO A 82 8.02 -15.65 0.65
CA PRO A 82 7.69 -17.04 0.89
C PRO A 82 8.05 -17.90 -0.32
N THR A 83 8.42 -19.15 -0.09
CA THR A 83 8.91 -20.06 -1.13
C THR A 83 7.84 -21.00 -1.67
N ALA A 84 6.76 -21.20 -0.95
CA ALA A 84 5.65 -22.06 -1.39
C ALA A 84 4.82 -21.37 -2.48
N ALA A 85 4.49 -22.11 -3.55
CA ALA A 85 3.72 -21.56 -4.67
C ALA A 85 2.32 -21.07 -4.24
N GLU A 86 1.69 -21.77 -3.29
CA GLU A 86 0.37 -21.43 -2.75
C GLU A 86 0.36 -20.06 -2.05
N ALA A 87 1.50 -19.61 -1.55
CA ALA A 87 1.65 -18.31 -0.91
C ALA A 87 1.46 -17.13 -1.88
N TYR A 88 1.40 -17.39 -3.17
CA TYR A 88 1.26 -16.39 -4.23
C TYR A 88 -0.07 -16.45 -4.97
N SER A 89 -1.09 -17.07 -4.39
CA SER A 89 -2.43 -16.99 -4.95
C SER A 89 -2.96 -15.56 -4.91
N TRP A 90 -3.88 -15.22 -5.82
CA TRP A 90 -4.48 -13.89 -5.85
C TRP A 90 -5.12 -13.47 -4.52
N TRP A 91 -5.74 -14.44 -3.83
CA TRP A 91 -6.36 -14.19 -2.53
C TRP A 91 -5.36 -13.76 -1.46
N GLU A 92 -4.11 -14.20 -1.55
CA GLU A 92 -3.06 -13.79 -0.63
C GLU A 92 -2.74 -12.30 -0.78
N TYR A 93 -2.68 -11.78 -2.00
CA TYR A 93 -2.47 -10.34 -2.25
C TYR A 93 -3.67 -9.51 -1.78
N VAL A 94 -4.88 -9.99 -2.00
CA VAL A 94 -6.11 -9.34 -1.51
C VAL A 94 -6.11 -9.28 0.02
N ALA A 95 -5.80 -10.39 0.68
CA ALA A 95 -5.74 -10.47 2.13
C ALA A 95 -4.61 -9.61 2.71
N ASP A 96 -3.47 -9.50 2.03
CA ASP A 96 -2.40 -8.58 2.41
C ASP A 96 -2.86 -7.13 2.32
N GLY A 97 -3.54 -6.74 1.26
CA GLY A 97 -4.09 -5.39 1.12
C GLY A 97 -5.08 -5.04 2.25
N ARG A 98 -5.93 -5.98 2.63
CA ARG A 98 -6.82 -5.82 3.78
C ARG A 98 -6.04 -5.65 5.08
N ALA A 99 -5.05 -6.51 5.32
CA ALA A 99 -4.24 -6.45 6.53
C ALA A 99 -3.47 -5.13 6.63
N VAL A 100 -2.93 -4.62 5.52
CA VAL A 100 -2.29 -3.31 5.44
C VAL A 100 -3.28 -2.20 5.78
N LEU A 101 -4.49 -2.25 5.25
CA LEU A 101 -5.52 -1.26 5.54
C LEU A 101 -5.86 -1.22 7.03
N GLU A 102 -6.06 -2.38 7.64
CA GLU A 102 -6.31 -2.53 9.07
C GLU A 102 -5.13 -2.02 9.91
N ALA A 103 -3.90 -2.40 9.56
CA ALA A 103 -2.68 -1.96 10.26
C ALA A 103 -2.46 -0.45 10.15
N SER A 104 -2.88 0.18 9.06
CA SER A 104 -2.82 1.62 8.87
C SER A 104 -3.87 2.39 9.70
N GLY A 105 -4.78 1.69 10.36
CA GLY A 105 -5.83 2.27 11.19
C GLY A 105 -7.05 2.78 10.43
N ALA A 106 -7.22 2.39 9.17
CA ALA A 106 -8.35 2.83 8.36
C ALA A 106 -9.50 1.82 8.38
N ASP A 107 -10.70 2.29 8.72
CA ASP A 107 -11.93 1.50 8.66
C ASP A 107 -12.52 1.47 7.24
N ARG A 108 -12.30 2.56 6.51
CA ARG A 108 -12.84 2.77 5.17
C ARG A 108 -11.77 3.37 4.29
N ALA A 109 -11.73 2.96 3.03
CA ALA A 109 -10.79 3.49 2.08
C ALA A 109 -11.35 3.48 0.67
N ILE A 110 -10.82 4.38 -0.15
CA ILE A 110 -10.87 4.24 -1.60
C ILE A 110 -9.80 3.24 -1.98
N LEU A 111 -10.14 2.26 -2.78
CA LEU A 111 -9.22 1.26 -3.27
C LEU A 111 -8.85 1.58 -4.72
N GLY A 112 -7.57 1.68 -4.99
CA GLY A 112 -7.05 1.95 -6.31
C GLY A 112 -6.04 0.91 -6.75
N GLY A 113 -6.00 0.65 -8.04
CA GLY A 113 -5.04 -0.28 -8.61
C GLY A 113 -5.04 -0.23 -10.13
N LEU A 114 -3.98 -0.76 -10.69
CA LEU A 114 -3.79 -0.89 -12.13
C LEU A 114 -3.34 -2.33 -12.40
N CYS A 115 -3.70 -2.88 -13.54
CA CYS A 115 -3.38 -4.28 -13.90
C CYS A 115 -3.90 -5.27 -12.84
N ASP A 116 -3.05 -6.18 -12.36
CA ASP A 116 -3.40 -7.14 -11.30
C ASP A 116 -3.90 -6.44 -10.04
N GLY A 117 -3.27 -5.32 -9.68
CA GLY A 117 -3.69 -4.51 -8.53
C GLY A 117 -5.13 -3.99 -8.63
N GLY A 118 -5.59 -3.66 -9.82
CA GLY A 118 -7.00 -3.32 -10.07
C GLY A 118 -7.93 -4.51 -9.80
N GLY A 119 -7.54 -5.69 -10.20
CA GLY A 119 -8.24 -6.95 -9.90
C GLY A 119 -8.30 -7.23 -8.39
N TRP A 120 -7.19 -7.11 -7.69
CA TRP A 120 -7.14 -7.29 -6.24
C TRP A 120 -7.99 -6.27 -5.49
N ALA A 121 -7.98 -5.02 -5.94
CA ALA A 121 -8.82 -3.96 -5.36
C ALA A 121 -10.32 -4.29 -5.50
N LEU A 122 -10.74 -4.76 -6.69
CA LEU A 122 -12.11 -5.19 -6.94
C LEU A 122 -12.51 -6.41 -6.09
N MET A 123 -11.62 -7.39 -5.96
CA MET A 123 -11.85 -8.57 -5.12
C MET A 123 -12.02 -8.18 -3.66
N LEU A 124 -11.19 -7.27 -3.15
CA LEU A 124 -11.32 -6.78 -1.78
C LEU A 124 -12.65 -6.05 -1.58
N ALA A 125 -13.01 -5.14 -2.47
CA ALA A 125 -14.26 -4.40 -2.38
C ALA A 125 -15.50 -5.32 -2.45
N ALA A 126 -15.46 -6.34 -3.28
CA ALA A 126 -16.56 -7.29 -3.44
C ALA A 126 -16.75 -8.21 -2.22
N THR A 127 -15.66 -8.59 -1.56
CA THR A 127 -15.69 -9.52 -0.42
C THR A 127 -15.83 -8.84 0.94
N HIS A 128 -15.54 -7.55 1.00
CA HIS A 128 -15.61 -6.75 2.23
C HIS A 128 -16.34 -5.43 1.98
N PRO A 129 -17.63 -5.48 1.61
CA PRO A 129 -18.41 -4.27 1.41
C PRO A 129 -18.51 -3.49 2.74
N PRO A 130 -18.60 -2.14 2.69
CA PRO A 130 -18.85 -1.37 3.89
C PRO A 130 -20.14 -1.85 4.54
N ALA A 131 -20.15 -1.91 5.87
CA ALA A 131 -21.36 -2.22 6.61
C ALA A 131 -22.47 -1.24 6.15
N ALA A 132 -23.59 -1.78 5.72
CA ALA A 132 -24.72 -0.98 5.30
C ALA A 132 -25.12 -0.08 6.48
N ASN A 133 -24.95 1.22 6.32
CA ASN A 133 -25.51 2.18 7.24
C ASN A 133 -27.04 2.13 7.07
N HIS A 134 -27.71 1.32 7.87
CA HIS A 134 -29.13 1.47 8.08
C HIS A 134 -29.34 2.80 8.83
N ARG A 135 -29.43 3.90 8.09
CA ARG A 135 -30.10 5.09 8.60
C ARG A 135 -31.59 4.79 8.53
N GLN A 136 -32.17 4.52 9.69
CA GLN A 136 -33.59 4.66 9.90
C GLN A 136 -33.94 6.16 9.94
#